data_ae668443710005e19b21a051031b9c61
#
_entry.id   ae668443710005e19b21a051031b9c61
#
_cell.length_a   1.000
_cell.length_b   1.000
_cell.length_c   1.000
_cell.angle_alpha   90.00
_cell.angle_beta   90.00
_cell.angle_gamma   90.00
#
_symmetry.space_group_name_H-M   'P 1'
#
loop_
_entity.id
_entity.type
_entity.pdbx_description
1 polymer ?
#
loop_
_entity_poly.entity_id
_entity_poly.type
_entity_poly.pdbx_seq_one_letter_code
_entity_poly.pdbx_strand_id
1 'polypeptide(L)'
;SYMEMPNTVPNALTQELLQDKYDRASEVSLANYSFFMGASNDNLDEVLKTDPKKVCGVKIFMGASTGNMLVDNRTTLEGIFSGSDMLIATHCEDEQTIRDNSARAKAQWGEDVPIEQHPVIRSAEACYKSSSLAMELATKHNARLHILHISTAKETELFRNDIPMEDKRITAEACIHHLWFTDADYAKKGTHIKWNPAVKSIEDRNAVRQAIIEDRIDIIATDHAPHTLEEKSNKYFSAPSGGPLVQHALPALFDMYHDGVFSLEKIVEKTS
;
A
#
# COMPACT_ATOMS: atom_id res chain seq x y z
N SER A 1 -2.32 17.81 -3.86
CA SER A 1 -1.54 16.99 -4.81
C SER A 1 -1.91 15.52 -4.67
N TYR A 2 -1.68 14.73 -5.71
CA TYR A 2 -1.78 13.28 -5.63
C TYR A 2 -0.65 12.59 -6.39
N MET A 3 -0.34 11.37 -5.97
CA MET A 3 0.62 10.48 -6.61
C MET A 3 -0.12 9.19 -6.94
N GLU A 4 -0.39 8.94 -8.22
CA GLU A 4 -1.22 7.82 -8.64
C GLU A 4 -0.39 6.58 -8.96
N MET A 5 -0.93 5.44 -8.57
CA MET A 5 -0.33 4.13 -8.81
C MET A 5 -0.49 3.67 -10.26
N PRO A 6 0.39 2.79 -10.76
CA PRO A 6 0.41 2.38 -12.17
C PRO A 6 -0.64 1.31 -12.54
N ASN A 7 -1.41 0.80 -11.59
CA ASN A 7 -2.38 -0.28 -11.81
C ASN A 7 -3.71 0.19 -12.42
N THR A 8 -3.63 1.10 -13.35
CA THR A 8 -4.73 1.57 -14.22
C THR A 8 -5.01 0.59 -15.37
N VAL A 9 -6.00 0.85 -16.19
CA VAL A 9 -6.29 0.08 -17.40
C VAL A 9 -6.11 1.01 -18.61
N PRO A 10 -5.02 0.81 -19.39
CA PRO A 10 -3.93 -0.15 -19.22
C PRO A 10 -2.98 0.19 -18.05
N ASN A 11 -2.20 -0.82 -17.60
CA ASN A 11 -1.18 -0.62 -16.57
C ASN A 11 -0.01 0.20 -17.14
N ALA A 12 0.52 1.18 -16.37
CA ALA A 12 1.63 2.02 -16.79
C ALA A 12 2.98 1.30 -16.68
N LEU A 13 3.24 0.34 -17.56
CA LEU A 13 4.43 -0.52 -17.60
C LEU A 13 5.46 -0.13 -18.67
N THR A 14 5.15 0.86 -19.51
CA THR A 14 6.05 1.41 -20.55
C THR A 14 6.10 2.92 -20.46
N GLN A 15 7.13 3.51 -21.07
CA GLN A 15 7.26 4.97 -21.11
C GLN A 15 6.08 5.63 -21.84
N GLU A 16 5.56 4.99 -22.88
CA GLU A 16 4.40 5.46 -23.65
C GLU A 16 3.14 5.51 -22.75
N LEU A 17 2.81 4.39 -22.07
CA LEU A 17 1.66 4.32 -21.18
C LEU A 17 1.76 5.27 -19.98
N LEU A 18 2.97 5.52 -19.50
CA LEU A 18 3.22 6.54 -18.49
C LEU A 18 2.97 7.95 -19.04
N GLN A 19 3.41 8.24 -20.25
CA GLN A 19 3.18 9.54 -20.93
C GLN A 19 1.68 9.75 -21.15
N ASP A 20 0.93 8.76 -21.59
CA ASP A 20 -0.53 8.85 -21.76
C ASP A 20 -1.25 9.31 -20.50
N LYS A 21 -0.78 8.85 -19.32
CA LYS A 21 -1.33 9.32 -18.03
C LYS A 21 -1.04 10.81 -17.80
N TYR A 22 0.17 11.28 -18.11
CA TYR A 22 0.52 12.70 -18.01
C TYR A 22 -0.29 13.55 -18.98
N ASP A 23 -0.46 13.10 -20.22
CA ASP A 23 -1.24 13.80 -21.23
C ASP A 23 -2.69 13.93 -20.77
N ARG A 24 -3.29 12.82 -20.31
CA ARG A 24 -4.64 12.82 -19.75
C ARG A 24 -4.78 13.75 -18.55
N ALA A 25 -3.84 13.69 -17.60
CA ALA A 25 -3.89 14.54 -16.41
C ALA A 25 -3.74 16.03 -16.76
N SER A 26 -2.94 16.37 -17.76
CA SER A 26 -2.77 17.76 -18.21
C SER A 26 -4.07 18.39 -18.68
N GLU A 27 -5.00 17.59 -19.20
CA GLU A 27 -6.32 18.04 -19.68
C GLU A 27 -7.39 18.12 -18.58
N VAL A 28 -7.34 17.21 -17.58
CA VAL A 28 -8.48 17.01 -16.67
C VAL A 28 -8.17 17.18 -15.19
N SER A 29 -6.91 17.24 -14.79
CA SER A 29 -6.57 17.33 -13.36
C SER A 29 -6.79 18.75 -12.81
N LEU A 30 -7.48 18.81 -11.67
CA LEU A 30 -7.68 20.05 -10.90
C LEU A 30 -6.61 20.24 -9.80
N ALA A 31 -5.74 19.24 -9.59
CA ALA A 31 -4.72 19.27 -8.57
C ALA A 31 -3.34 18.95 -9.17
N ASN A 32 -2.27 19.31 -8.47
CA ASN A 32 -0.93 18.86 -8.83
C ASN A 32 -0.85 17.33 -8.78
N TYR A 33 -0.15 16.75 -9.74
CA TYR A 33 -0.07 15.30 -9.89
C TYR A 33 1.33 14.80 -10.22
N SER A 34 1.60 13.58 -9.87
CA SER A 34 2.70 12.76 -10.36
C SER A 34 2.27 11.30 -10.43
N PHE A 35 3.00 10.50 -11.18
CA PHE A 35 2.70 9.09 -11.41
C PHE A 35 3.89 8.22 -11.07
N PHE A 36 3.60 6.99 -10.60
CA PHE A 36 4.61 5.97 -10.46
C PHE A 36 4.78 5.19 -11.78
N MET A 37 6.03 4.91 -12.15
CA MET A 37 6.33 3.88 -13.14
C MET A 37 6.06 2.51 -12.57
N GLY A 38 5.29 1.68 -13.27
CA GLY A 38 4.96 0.32 -12.84
C GLY A 38 6.08 -0.65 -13.14
N ALA A 39 6.33 -1.58 -12.21
CA ALA A 39 7.21 -2.73 -12.43
C ALA A 39 6.41 -4.01 -12.67
N SER A 40 6.98 -4.92 -13.46
CA SER A 40 6.56 -6.30 -13.68
C SER A 40 7.79 -7.20 -13.75
N ASN A 41 7.59 -8.51 -13.76
CA ASN A 41 8.73 -9.44 -13.95
C ASN A 41 9.47 -9.25 -15.29
N ASP A 42 8.84 -8.58 -16.27
CA ASP A 42 9.30 -8.57 -17.67
C ASP A 42 9.71 -7.18 -18.19
N ASN A 43 9.59 -6.11 -17.37
CA ASN A 43 9.82 -4.72 -17.85
C ASN A 43 10.98 -3.98 -17.14
N LEU A 44 11.97 -4.69 -16.63
CA LEU A 44 13.11 -4.09 -15.93
C LEU A 44 13.76 -2.96 -16.76
N ASP A 45 13.97 -3.18 -18.06
CA ASP A 45 14.57 -2.21 -18.96
C ASP A 45 13.74 -0.91 -19.05
N GLU A 46 12.41 -1.01 -19.04
CA GLU A 46 11.53 0.16 -19.04
C GLU A 46 11.60 0.93 -17.72
N VAL A 47 11.66 0.19 -16.60
CA VAL A 47 11.85 0.80 -15.27
C VAL A 47 13.18 1.58 -15.22
N LEU A 48 14.27 0.98 -15.68
CA LEU A 48 15.60 1.60 -15.64
C LEU A 48 15.77 2.77 -16.63
N LYS A 49 14.97 2.85 -17.67
CA LYS A 49 14.94 4.01 -18.61
C LYS A 49 14.17 5.22 -18.07
N THR A 50 13.42 5.05 -16.99
CA THR A 50 12.53 6.09 -16.49
C THR A 50 13.32 7.28 -15.97
N ASP A 51 12.97 8.49 -16.43
CA ASP A 51 13.57 9.73 -15.97
C ASP A 51 13.09 10.07 -14.55
N PRO A 52 13.96 10.09 -13.53
CA PRO A 52 13.57 10.35 -12.15
C PRO A 52 12.99 11.76 -11.93
N LYS A 53 13.16 12.69 -12.88
CA LYS A 53 12.58 14.03 -12.80
C LYS A 53 11.12 14.10 -13.26
N LYS A 54 10.64 13.03 -13.88
CA LYS A 54 9.28 12.96 -14.46
C LYS A 54 8.32 12.09 -13.68
N VAL A 55 8.77 11.41 -12.62
CA VAL A 55 7.94 10.47 -11.84
C VAL A 55 8.16 10.67 -10.35
N CYS A 56 7.19 10.29 -9.54
CA CYS A 56 7.39 10.26 -8.09
C CYS A 56 8.18 9.02 -7.64
N GLY A 57 8.29 7.99 -8.46
CA GLY A 57 9.07 6.79 -8.17
C GLY A 57 8.67 5.59 -9.03
N VAL A 58 9.16 4.43 -8.62
CA VAL A 58 8.81 3.11 -9.19
C VAL A 58 7.88 2.40 -8.22
N LYS A 59 6.78 1.82 -8.71
CA LYS A 59 5.87 1.00 -7.92
C LYS A 59 6.07 -0.47 -8.18
N ILE A 60 6.28 -1.24 -7.11
CA ILE A 60 6.38 -2.70 -7.12
C ILE A 60 5.21 -3.30 -6.31
N PHE A 61 4.52 -4.25 -6.89
CA PHE A 61 3.60 -5.13 -6.17
C PHE A 61 4.34 -6.44 -5.86
N MET A 62 4.75 -6.62 -4.60
CA MET A 62 5.40 -7.86 -4.12
C MET A 62 4.36 -8.92 -3.71
N GLY A 63 3.10 -8.68 -4.00
CA GLY A 63 1.93 -9.53 -3.78
C GLY A 63 0.64 -8.80 -4.17
N ALA A 64 -0.48 -9.52 -4.24
CA ALA A 64 -1.82 -8.96 -4.43
C ALA A 64 -1.96 -7.99 -5.60
N SER A 65 -1.39 -8.31 -6.75
CA SER A 65 -1.45 -7.47 -7.94
C SER A 65 -2.62 -7.83 -8.86
N THR A 66 -3.07 -6.84 -9.62
CA THR A 66 -3.98 -7.01 -10.76
C THR A 66 -3.19 -6.97 -12.07
N GLY A 67 -3.59 -7.79 -13.04
CA GLY A 67 -2.91 -7.90 -14.34
C GLY A 67 -1.50 -8.49 -14.20
N ASN A 68 -0.55 -8.01 -15.03
CA ASN A 68 0.84 -8.50 -15.08
C ASN A 68 1.79 -7.64 -14.23
N MET A 69 1.34 -7.19 -13.04
CA MET A 69 2.16 -6.29 -12.20
C MET A 69 2.77 -6.97 -10.96
N LEU A 70 2.53 -8.26 -10.75
CA LEU A 70 3.20 -8.99 -9.68
C LEU A 70 4.70 -9.10 -10.00
N VAL A 71 5.54 -8.71 -9.04
CA VAL A 71 7.00 -8.90 -9.11
C VAL A 71 7.41 -9.84 -7.98
N ASP A 72 7.45 -11.12 -8.27
CA ASP A 72 7.87 -12.19 -7.36
C ASP A 72 9.20 -12.85 -7.78
N ASN A 73 9.71 -12.49 -8.95
CA ASN A 73 11.01 -12.95 -9.43
C ASN A 73 12.15 -12.22 -8.68
N ARG A 74 12.95 -12.99 -7.92
CA ARG A 74 14.08 -12.45 -7.16
C ARG A 74 15.09 -11.70 -8.01
N THR A 75 15.37 -12.15 -9.23
CA THR A 75 16.32 -11.51 -10.14
C THR A 75 15.82 -10.13 -10.58
N THR A 76 14.52 -10.01 -10.90
CA THR A 76 13.91 -8.73 -11.27
C THR A 76 13.91 -7.75 -10.08
N LEU A 77 13.54 -8.23 -8.88
CA LEU A 77 13.64 -7.41 -7.66
C LEU A 77 15.06 -6.91 -7.43
N GLU A 78 16.06 -7.80 -7.46
CA GLU A 78 17.48 -7.42 -7.32
C GLU A 78 17.88 -6.39 -8.39
N GLY A 79 17.45 -6.57 -9.64
CA GLY A 79 17.72 -5.64 -10.74
C GLY A 79 17.14 -4.25 -10.49
N ILE A 80 15.89 -4.14 -10.01
CA ILE A 80 15.26 -2.86 -9.72
C ILE A 80 15.93 -2.17 -8.52
N PHE A 81 16.12 -2.90 -7.40
CA PHE A 81 16.72 -2.33 -6.19
C PHE A 81 18.19 -1.93 -6.37
N SER A 82 18.94 -2.63 -7.22
CA SER A 82 20.35 -2.29 -7.50
C SER A 82 20.54 -1.25 -8.60
N GLY A 83 19.60 -1.17 -9.54
CA GLY A 83 19.74 -0.35 -10.75
C GLY A 83 18.99 0.97 -10.74
N SER A 84 18.06 1.18 -9.79
CA SER A 84 17.25 2.40 -9.74
C SER A 84 17.68 3.34 -8.62
N ASP A 85 17.95 4.60 -8.96
CA ASP A 85 18.17 5.69 -7.98
C ASP A 85 16.86 6.35 -7.52
N MET A 86 15.73 5.97 -8.11
CA MET A 86 14.40 6.50 -7.78
C MET A 86 13.87 5.92 -6.45
N LEU A 87 12.88 6.59 -5.87
CA LEU A 87 12.09 6.03 -4.78
C LEU A 87 11.36 4.78 -5.27
N ILE A 88 11.53 3.66 -4.57
CA ILE A 88 10.83 2.41 -4.83
C ILE A 88 9.70 2.29 -3.81
N ALA A 89 8.45 2.37 -4.27
CA ALA A 89 7.26 2.19 -3.45
C ALA A 89 6.75 0.75 -3.58
N THR A 90 6.59 0.05 -2.45
CA THR A 90 6.23 -1.38 -2.45
C THR A 90 4.91 -1.66 -1.75
N HIS A 91 4.04 -2.43 -2.41
CA HIS A 91 2.97 -3.17 -1.75
C HIS A 91 3.54 -4.50 -1.25
N CYS A 92 3.49 -4.73 0.05
CA CYS A 92 4.16 -5.85 0.69
C CYS A 92 3.16 -6.84 1.30
N GLU A 93 2.88 -7.90 0.55
CA GLU A 93 2.18 -9.10 1.04
C GLU A 93 2.80 -10.33 0.36
N ASP A 94 3.15 -11.37 1.11
CA ASP A 94 3.73 -12.59 0.55
C ASP A 94 2.67 -13.41 -0.18
N GLU A 95 2.77 -13.48 -1.48
CA GLU A 95 1.78 -14.10 -2.37
C GLU A 95 1.59 -15.61 -2.05
N GLN A 96 2.67 -16.34 -1.74
CA GLN A 96 2.57 -17.77 -1.42
C GLN A 96 1.78 -18.00 -0.13
N THR A 97 2.04 -17.20 0.90
CA THR A 97 1.29 -17.26 2.17
C THR A 97 -0.20 -16.98 1.95
N ILE A 98 -0.52 -15.98 1.11
CA ILE A 98 -1.91 -15.63 0.79
C ILE A 98 -2.59 -16.78 0.01
N ARG A 99 -1.92 -17.36 -0.96
CA ARG A 99 -2.45 -18.50 -1.73
C ARG A 99 -2.76 -19.69 -0.84
N ASP A 100 -1.84 -20.05 0.06
CA ASP A 100 -2.02 -21.14 0.99
C ASP A 100 -3.17 -20.90 1.97
N ASN A 101 -3.28 -19.66 2.49
CA ASN A 101 -4.37 -19.28 3.39
C ASN A 101 -5.72 -19.25 2.63
N SER A 102 -5.74 -18.74 1.40
CA SER A 102 -6.94 -18.74 0.55
C SER A 102 -7.41 -20.15 0.22
N ALA A 103 -6.48 -21.05 -0.10
CA ALA A 103 -6.80 -22.45 -0.38
C ALA A 103 -7.41 -23.14 0.87
N ARG A 104 -6.88 -22.88 2.06
CA ARG A 104 -7.45 -23.37 3.33
C ARG A 104 -8.84 -22.82 3.59
N ALA A 105 -9.03 -21.52 3.40
CA ALA A 105 -10.34 -20.90 3.56
C ALA A 105 -11.35 -21.47 2.55
N LYS A 106 -10.96 -21.62 1.28
CA LYS A 106 -11.82 -22.21 0.24
C LYS A 106 -12.15 -23.68 0.51
N ALA A 107 -11.24 -24.45 1.06
CA ALA A 107 -11.49 -25.84 1.47
C ALA A 107 -12.52 -25.95 2.62
N GLN A 108 -12.56 -24.94 3.50
CA GLN A 108 -13.48 -24.94 4.66
C GLN A 108 -14.87 -24.38 4.32
N TRP A 109 -14.95 -23.31 3.50
CA TRP A 109 -16.19 -22.56 3.25
C TRP A 109 -16.64 -22.54 1.78
N GLY A 110 -15.90 -23.18 0.87
CA GLY A 110 -16.16 -23.13 -0.57
C GLY A 110 -16.04 -21.71 -1.11
N GLU A 111 -17.04 -21.27 -1.88
CA GLU A 111 -17.10 -19.90 -2.42
C GLU A 111 -17.70 -18.88 -1.42
N ASP A 112 -18.23 -19.36 -0.30
CA ASP A 112 -18.90 -18.52 0.71
C ASP A 112 -17.98 -18.22 1.91
N VAL A 113 -16.73 -17.88 1.65
CA VAL A 113 -15.77 -17.48 2.67
C VAL A 113 -16.28 -16.21 3.39
N PRO A 114 -16.43 -16.26 4.73
CA PRO A 114 -16.83 -15.08 5.51
C PRO A 114 -15.79 -13.98 5.40
N ILE A 115 -16.24 -12.72 5.36
CA ILE A 115 -15.32 -11.57 5.25
C ILE A 115 -14.37 -11.47 6.45
N GLU A 116 -14.76 -11.94 7.60
CA GLU A 116 -13.94 -12.01 8.83
C GLU A 116 -12.68 -12.87 8.64
N GLN A 117 -12.62 -13.71 7.60
CA GLN A 117 -11.43 -14.45 7.22
C GLN A 117 -10.40 -13.59 6.45
N HIS A 118 -10.77 -12.38 6.05
CA HIS A 118 -9.87 -11.52 5.28
C HIS A 118 -8.53 -11.26 5.99
N PRO A 119 -8.47 -10.87 7.28
CA PRO A 119 -7.20 -10.71 7.99
C PRO A 119 -6.47 -12.03 8.30
N VAL A 120 -7.14 -13.19 8.20
CA VAL A 120 -6.50 -14.50 8.30
C VAL A 120 -5.87 -14.89 6.97
N ILE A 121 -6.56 -14.64 5.86
CA ILE A 121 -6.06 -14.91 4.51
C ILE A 121 -4.90 -13.97 4.19
N ARG A 122 -5.10 -12.66 4.39
CA ARG A 122 -4.08 -11.62 4.25
C ARG A 122 -3.48 -11.28 5.61
N SER A 123 -2.73 -12.26 6.11
CA SER A 123 -2.26 -12.29 7.48
C SER A 123 -1.14 -11.30 7.78
N ALA A 124 -0.95 -11.00 9.06
CA ALA A 124 0.19 -10.21 9.52
C ALA A 124 1.54 -10.87 9.14
N GLU A 125 1.57 -12.20 9.08
CA GLU A 125 2.76 -12.94 8.63
C GLU A 125 3.07 -12.68 7.15
N ALA A 126 2.05 -12.65 6.28
CA ALA A 126 2.23 -12.34 4.86
C ALA A 126 2.78 -10.93 4.66
N CYS A 127 2.27 -9.94 5.41
CA CYS A 127 2.77 -8.56 5.37
C CYS A 127 4.23 -8.50 5.85
N TYR A 128 4.51 -9.01 7.03
CA TYR A 128 5.84 -8.95 7.65
C TYR A 128 6.92 -9.64 6.80
N LYS A 129 6.63 -10.81 6.24
CA LYS A 129 7.56 -11.55 5.39
C LYS A 129 7.95 -10.76 4.14
N SER A 130 6.98 -10.14 3.49
CA SER A 130 7.21 -9.32 2.29
C SER A 130 7.90 -8.01 2.62
N SER A 131 7.46 -7.30 3.67
CA SER A 131 8.09 -6.06 4.14
C SER A 131 9.55 -6.30 4.55
N SER A 132 9.84 -7.40 5.24
CA SER A 132 11.21 -7.78 5.63
C SER A 132 12.10 -8.04 4.41
N LEU A 133 11.56 -8.67 3.34
CA LEU A 133 12.29 -8.87 2.10
C LEU A 133 12.60 -7.53 1.40
N ALA A 134 11.63 -6.61 1.35
CA ALA A 134 11.84 -5.28 0.78
C ALA A 134 12.93 -4.50 1.56
N MET A 135 12.90 -4.57 2.89
CA MET A 135 13.92 -3.99 3.77
C MET A 135 15.32 -4.57 3.54
N GLU A 136 15.41 -5.91 3.40
CA GLU A 136 16.67 -6.60 3.08
C GLU A 136 17.26 -6.09 1.77
N LEU A 137 16.44 -6.03 0.71
CA LEU A 137 16.87 -5.57 -0.61
C LEU A 137 17.31 -4.09 -0.58
N ALA A 138 16.51 -3.23 0.05
CA ALA A 138 16.83 -1.81 0.14
C ALA A 138 18.13 -1.58 0.92
N THR A 139 18.33 -2.29 2.02
CA THR A 139 19.56 -2.21 2.82
C THR A 139 20.77 -2.70 2.03
N LYS A 140 20.64 -3.86 1.38
CA LYS A 140 21.72 -4.47 0.57
C LYS A 140 22.19 -3.55 -0.56
N HIS A 141 21.28 -2.90 -1.25
CA HIS A 141 21.57 -2.05 -2.42
C HIS A 141 21.62 -0.56 -2.10
N ASN A 142 21.46 -0.18 -0.83
CA ASN A 142 21.33 1.22 -0.41
C ASN A 142 20.27 1.97 -1.22
N ALA A 143 19.17 1.30 -1.57
CA ALA A 143 18.08 1.86 -2.36
C ALA A 143 17.19 2.77 -1.51
N ARG A 144 16.46 3.68 -2.17
CA ARG A 144 15.40 4.48 -1.54
C ARG A 144 14.11 3.68 -1.58
N LEU A 145 13.60 3.28 -0.41
CA LEU A 145 12.40 2.47 -0.27
C LEU A 145 11.30 3.22 0.47
N HIS A 146 10.06 3.08 0.01
CA HIS A 146 8.86 3.47 0.73
C HIS A 146 7.90 2.28 0.80
N ILE A 147 7.64 1.78 2.02
CA ILE A 147 6.67 0.69 2.20
C ILE A 147 5.29 1.29 2.43
N LEU A 148 4.37 0.95 1.53
CA LEU A 148 3.00 1.47 1.51
C LEU A 148 2.14 0.80 2.59
N HIS A 149 1.12 1.51 3.07
CA HIS A 149 -0.02 1.03 3.86
C HIS A 149 0.32 -0.03 4.92
N ILE A 150 1.25 0.28 5.83
CA ILE A 150 1.57 -0.57 6.99
C ILE A 150 0.30 -0.85 7.80
N SER A 151 0.08 -2.12 8.12
CA SER A 151 -1.18 -2.57 8.72
C SER A 151 -1.02 -3.45 9.96
N THR A 152 0.21 -3.76 10.40
CA THR A 152 0.47 -4.66 11.52
C THR A 152 1.45 -4.10 12.53
N ALA A 153 1.27 -4.48 13.80
CA ALA A 153 2.19 -4.13 14.89
C ALA A 153 3.63 -4.60 14.60
N LYS A 154 3.76 -5.82 14.08
CA LYS A 154 5.06 -6.43 13.81
C LYS A 154 5.85 -5.68 12.73
N GLU A 155 5.17 -5.16 11.70
CA GLU A 155 5.82 -4.35 10.66
C GLU A 155 6.36 -3.03 11.20
N THR A 156 5.69 -2.40 12.18
CA THR A 156 6.15 -1.11 12.73
C THR A 156 7.54 -1.19 13.37
N GLU A 157 7.97 -2.38 13.79
CA GLU A 157 9.29 -2.62 14.38
C GLU A 157 10.43 -2.59 13.34
N LEU A 158 10.11 -2.66 12.05
CA LEU A 158 11.08 -2.57 10.96
C LEU A 158 11.61 -1.14 10.75
N PHE A 159 10.90 -0.12 11.24
CA PHE A 159 11.19 1.27 10.93
C PHE A 159 11.82 2.00 12.12
N ARG A 160 12.81 2.82 11.79
CA ARG A 160 13.59 3.60 12.76
C ARG A 160 13.04 5.01 12.92
N ASN A 161 13.29 5.61 14.08
CA ASN A 161 12.93 6.99 14.42
C ASN A 161 14.09 7.78 15.08
N ASP A 162 15.31 7.26 15.00
CA ASP A 162 16.51 7.83 15.63
C ASP A 162 17.29 8.76 14.68
N ILE A 163 16.77 9.01 13.47
CA ILE A 163 17.28 9.96 12.49
C ILE A 163 16.13 10.80 11.91
N PRO A 164 16.40 12.05 11.48
CA PRO A 164 15.41 12.88 10.79
C PRO A 164 14.85 12.23 9.52
N MET A 165 13.62 12.57 9.15
CA MET A 165 12.95 12.00 7.97
C MET A 165 13.74 12.25 6.67
N GLU A 166 14.33 13.43 6.52
CA GLU A 166 15.14 13.80 5.35
C GLU A 166 16.39 12.93 5.16
N ASP A 167 16.89 12.32 6.23
CA ASP A 167 18.04 11.41 6.20
C ASP A 167 17.65 9.94 6.02
N LYS A 168 16.35 9.61 6.12
CA LYS A 168 15.85 8.25 5.93
C LYS A 168 15.91 7.84 4.47
N ARG A 169 16.56 6.74 4.17
CA ARG A 169 16.46 6.07 2.87
C ARG A 169 15.30 5.09 2.78
N ILE A 170 14.79 4.65 3.93
CA ILE A 170 13.65 3.75 4.05
C ILE A 170 12.61 4.46 4.88
N THR A 171 11.43 4.67 4.30
CA THR A 171 10.27 5.31 4.89
C THR A 171 9.04 4.40 4.80
N ALA A 172 8.01 4.71 5.56
CA ALA A 172 6.75 3.97 5.56
C ALA A 172 5.54 4.87 5.66
N GLU A 173 4.41 4.41 5.16
CA GLU A 173 3.14 5.07 5.34
C GLU A 173 2.10 4.18 6.02
N ALA A 174 1.13 4.81 6.68
CA ALA A 174 -0.11 4.16 7.09
C ALA A 174 -1.30 4.83 6.41
N CYS A 175 -2.31 4.03 6.05
CA CYS A 175 -3.51 4.56 5.42
C CYS A 175 -4.66 4.72 6.40
N ILE A 176 -5.54 5.68 6.13
CA ILE A 176 -6.65 6.08 7.01
C ILE A 176 -7.49 4.89 7.49
N HIS A 177 -7.79 3.93 6.59
CA HIS A 177 -8.60 2.78 6.95
C HIS A 177 -7.92 1.84 7.97
N HIS A 178 -6.59 1.72 7.95
CA HIS A 178 -5.82 0.98 8.95
C HIS A 178 -5.69 1.72 10.29
N LEU A 179 -5.89 3.04 10.28
CA LEU A 179 -5.93 3.86 11.49
C LEU A 179 -7.33 3.90 12.11
N TRP A 180 -8.38 3.64 11.32
CA TRP A 180 -9.77 3.79 11.72
C TRP A 180 -10.41 2.47 12.14
N PHE A 181 -10.43 1.48 11.23
CA PHE A 181 -11.11 0.21 11.41
C PHE A 181 -10.28 -0.83 12.15
N THR A 182 -10.99 -1.84 12.68
CA THR A 182 -10.43 -3.08 13.22
C THR A 182 -11.15 -4.27 12.59
N ASP A 183 -10.64 -5.46 12.77
CA ASP A 183 -11.25 -6.72 12.30
C ASP A 183 -12.67 -6.95 12.87
N ALA A 184 -12.98 -6.39 14.05
CA ALA A 184 -14.34 -6.42 14.61
C ALA A 184 -15.38 -5.68 13.74
N ASP A 185 -14.94 -4.74 12.91
CA ASP A 185 -15.83 -3.96 12.05
C ASP A 185 -16.31 -4.76 10.84
N TYR A 186 -15.66 -5.87 10.47
CA TYR A 186 -16.13 -6.75 9.39
C TYR A 186 -17.53 -7.27 9.62
N ALA A 187 -17.91 -7.59 10.87
CA ALA A 187 -19.25 -8.05 11.22
C ALA A 187 -20.36 -7.05 10.86
N LYS A 188 -20.06 -5.73 10.86
CA LYS A 188 -21.03 -4.68 10.56
C LYS A 188 -20.91 -4.12 9.16
N LYS A 189 -19.69 -4.06 8.63
CA LYS A 189 -19.37 -3.39 7.36
C LYS A 189 -19.23 -4.37 6.20
N GLY A 190 -19.02 -5.64 6.47
CA GLY A 190 -18.87 -6.65 5.43
C GLY A 190 -17.71 -6.36 4.49
N THR A 191 -17.91 -6.69 3.24
CA THR A 191 -16.93 -6.46 2.15
C THR A 191 -16.71 -4.99 1.81
N HIS A 192 -17.51 -4.07 2.34
CA HIS A 192 -17.30 -2.63 2.14
C HIS A 192 -15.95 -2.16 2.70
N ILE A 193 -15.45 -2.81 3.76
CA ILE A 193 -14.12 -2.53 4.32
C ILE A 193 -13.06 -3.58 3.96
N LYS A 194 -13.21 -4.22 2.81
CA LYS A 194 -12.19 -5.10 2.25
C LYS A 194 -11.12 -4.27 1.54
N TRP A 195 -9.89 -4.24 2.08
CA TRP A 195 -8.68 -3.64 1.52
C TRP A 195 -7.54 -4.67 1.49
N ASN A 196 -6.53 -4.39 0.70
CA ASN A 196 -5.26 -5.11 0.67
C ASN A 196 -4.11 -4.14 0.98
N PRO A 197 -3.43 -4.30 2.11
CA PRO A 197 -3.60 -5.31 3.18
C PRO A 197 -4.94 -5.24 3.89
N ALA A 198 -5.36 -6.35 4.48
CA ALA A 198 -6.58 -6.41 5.28
C ALA A 198 -6.51 -5.47 6.49
N VAL A 199 -7.66 -4.94 6.92
CA VAL A 199 -7.83 -4.36 8.25
C VAL A 199 -7.55 -5.46 9.28
N LYS A 200 -6.77 -5.16 10.30
CA LYS A 200 -6.25 -6.10 11.29
C LYS A 200 -6.88 -5.89 12.68
N SER A 201 -6.27 -6.49 13.69
CA SER A 201 -6.73 -6.41 15.07
C SER A 201 -6.68 -4.98 15.66
N ILE A 202 -7.33 -4.79 16.80
CA ILE A 202 -7.25 -3.53 17.54
C ILE A 202 -5.83 -3.25 18.04
N GLU A 203 -5.09 -4.30 18.37
CA GLU A 203 -3.68 -4.23 18.78
C GLU A 203 -2.81 -3.72 17.63
N ASP A 204 -3.01 -4.26 16.43
CA ASP A 204 -2.30 -3.82 15.21
C ASP A 204 -2.61 -2.33 14.91
N ARG A 205 -3.90 -1.96 14.88
CA ARG A 205 -4.30 -0.57 14.68
C ARG A 205 -3.64 0.39 15.67
N ASN A 206 -3.67 0.02 16.97
CA ASN A 206 -3.11 0.88 18.01
C ASN A 206 -1.58 0.97 17.90
N ALA A 207 -0.89 -0.11 17.52
CA ALA A 207 0.55 -0.11 17.28
C ALA A 207 0.92 0.77 16.07
N VAL A 208 0.13 0.74 14.99
CA VAL A 208 0.32 1.60 13.81
C VAL A 208 0.12 3.08 14.18
N ARG A 209 -0.93 3.41 14.96
CA ARG A 209 -1.13 4.77 15.50
C ARG A 209 0.05 5.22 16.34
N GLN A 210 0.53 4.37 17.24
CA GLN A 210 1.68 4.68 18.08
C GLN A 210 2.96 4.88 17.27
N ALA A 211 3.20 4.09 16.23
CA ALA A 211 4.34 4.23 15.33
C ALA A 211 4.34 5.56 14.55
N ILE A 212 3.16 6.12 14.24
CA ILE A 212 3.03 7.48 13.68
C ILE A 212 3.43 8.54 14.71
N ILE A 213 2.96 8.41 15.95
CA ILE A 213 3.28 9.35 17.03
C ILE A 213 4.77 9.37 17.32
N GLU A 214 5.42 8.19 17.26
CA GLU A 214 6.85 7.99 17.52
C GLU A 214 7.76 8.25 16.31
N ASP A 215 7.23 8.70 15.16
CA ASP A 215 7.99 8.96 13.92
C ASP A 215 8.67 7.72 13.32
N ARG A 216 8.20 6.52 13.64
CA ARG A 216 8.58 5.28 12.93
C ARG A 216 7.87 5.17 11.59
N ILE A 217 6.60 5.59 11.52
CA ILE A 217 5.86 5.76 10.27
C ILE A 217 5.87 7.24 9.90
N ASP A 218 6.21 7.53 8.66
CA ASP A 218 6.58 8.85 8.17
C ASP A 218 5.42 9.62 7.56
N ILE A 219 4.46 8.93 6.95
CA ILE A 219 3.38 9.52 6.14
C ILE A 219 2.05 8.89 6.49
N ILE A 220 0.98 9.69 6.44
CA ILE A 220 -0.41 9.22 6.40
C ILE A 220 -0.96 9.43 5.00
N ALA A 221 -1.38 8.33 4.37
CA ALA A 221 -1.90 8.31 3.00
C ALA A 221 -3.36 7.83 2.95
N THR A 222 -3.96 7.83 1.76
CA THR A 222 -5.36 7.46 1.58
C THR A 222 -5.55 6.06 1.02
N ASP A 223 -4.66 5.59 0.15
CA ASP A 223 -4.89 4.41 -0.67
C ASP A 223 -6.31 4.43 -1.31
N HIS A 224 -6.62 5.59 -1.95
CA HIS A 224 -7.92 5.83 -2.56
C HIS A 224 -8.10 4.94 -3.79
N ALA A 225 -8.89 3.89 -3.65
CA ALA A 225 -9.22 2.94 -4.70
C ALA A 225 -10.74 2.69 -4.71
N PRO A 226 -11.53 3.61 -5.30
CA PRO A 226 -12.98 3.56 -5.22
C PRO A 226 -13.57 2.44 -6.08
N HIS A 227 -14.61 1.82 -5.53
CA HIS A 227 -15.45 0.84 -6.19
C HIS A 227 -16.92 1.15 -5.90
N THR A 228 -17.81 0.73 -6.78
CA THR A 228 -19.25 0.92 -6.57
C THR A 228 -19.76 0.08 -5.41
N LEU A 229 -20.89 0.49 -4.81
CA LEU A 229 -21.52 -0.30 -3.74
C LEU A 229 -21.94 -1.69 -4.25
N GLU A 230 -22.38 -1.78 -5.52
CA GLU A 230 -22.73 -3.05 -6.15
C GLU A 230 -21.53 -4.00 -6.23
N GLU A 231 -20.38 -3.53 -6.72
CA GLU A 231 -19.14 -4.31 -6.76
C GLU A 231 -18.71 -4.76 -5.37
N LYS A 232 -18.74 -3.84 -4.39
CA LYS A 232 -18.38 -4.12 -3.00
C LYS A 232 -19.34 -5.08 -2.29
N SER A 233 -20.57 -5.23 -2.75
CA SER A 233 -21.59 -6.11 -2.14
C SER A 233 -21.52 -7.56 -2.63
N ASN A 234 -20.52 -7.90 -3.44
CA ASN A 234 -20.30 -9.26 -3.91
C ASN A 234 -19.74 -10.18 -2.80
N LYS A 235 -19.76 -11.51 -3.08
CA LYS A 235 -19.09 -12.52 -2.25
C LYS A 235 -17.60 -12.23 -2.11
N TYR A 236 -16.97 -12.79 -1.08
CA TYR A 236 -15.60 -12.52 -0.70
C TYR A 236 -14.60 -12.49 -1.87
N PHE A 237 -14.55 -13.54 -2.69
CA PHE A 237 -13.60 -13.62 -3.80
C PHE A 237 -13.92 -12.67 -4.98
N SER A 238 -15.18 -12.26 -5.15
CA SER A 238 -15.62 -11.38 -6.23
C SER A 238 -15.66 -9.90 -5.81
N ALA A 239 -15.79 -9.60 -4.52
CA ALA A 239 -15.76 -8.22 -4.04
C ALA A 239 -14.36 -7.64 -4.21
N PRO A 240 -14.19 -6.49 -4.90
CA PRO A 240 -12.90 -5.86 -5.05
C PRO A 240 -12.38 -5.29 -3.71
N SER A 241 -11.05 -5.21 -3.58
CA SER A 241 -10.39 -4.53 -2.46
C SER A 241 -10.14 -3.06 -2.79
N GLY A 242 -10.43 -2.17 -1.85
CA GLY A 242 -10.30 -0.73 -2.00
C GLY A 242 -11.52 0.03 -1.51
N GLY A 243 -11.40 1.34 -1.36
CA GLY A 243 -12.49 2.22 -0.94
C GLY A 243 -12.22 3.70 -1.23
N PRO A 244 -13.27 4.57 -1.24
CA PRO A 244 -13.17 5.99 -1.53
C PRO A 244 -12.72 6.77 -0.29
N LEU A 245 -11.43 7.05 -0.15
CA LEU A 245 -10.87 7.65 1.08
C LEU A 245 -10.40 9.11 0.95
N VAL A 246 -10.19 9.66 -0.25
CA VAL A 246 -9.73 11.05 -0.42
C VAL A 246 -10.60 12.04 0.31
N GLN A 247 -11.92 11.96 0.17
CA GLN A 247 -12.87 12.86 0.82
C GLN A 247 -12.93 12.66 2.34
N HIS A 248 -12.66 11.45 2.82
CA HIS A 248 -12.86 11.07 4.22
C HIS A 248 -11.59 11.17 5.07
N ALA A 249 -10.41 11.34 4.46
CA ALA A 249 -9.13 11.30 5.15
C ALA A 249 -9.03 12.37 6.25
N LEU A 250 -9.19 13.65 5.89
CA LEU A 250 -9.11 14.73 6.88
C LEU A 250 -10.21 14.68 7.93
N PRO A 251 -11.51 14.48 7.59
CA PRO A 251 -12.54 14.28 8.61
C PRO A 251 -12.21 13.17 9.60
N ALA A 252 -11.75 12.02 9.15
CA ALA A 252 -11.36 10.92 10.02
C ALA A 252 -10.17 11.27 10.94
N LEU A 253 -9.19 12.00 10.43
CA LEU A 253 -8.07 12.47 11.23
C LEU A 253 -8.49 13.51 12.27
N PHE A 254 -9.44 14.39 11.94
CA PHE A 254 -10.01 15.33 12.92
C PHE A 254 -10.83 14.62 14.01
N ASP A 255 -11.57 13.56 13.68
CA ASP A 255 -12.22 12.73 14.70
C ASP A 255 -11.17 12.08 15.62
N MET A 256 -10.07 11.55 15.06
CA MET A 256 -8.97 11.01 15.85
C MET A 256 -8.28 12.08 16.71
N TYR A 257 -8.19 13.33 16.25
CA TYR A 257 -7.72 14.44 17.06
C TYR A 257 -8.66 14.72 18.23
N HIS A 258 -9.97 14.78 18.01
CA HIS A 258 -10.96 14.98 19.07
C HIS A 258 -10.97 13.82 20.09
N ASP A 259 -10.67 12.61 19.64
CA ASP A 259 -10.48 11.42 20.49
C ASP A 259 -9.12 11.40 21.21
N GLY A 260 -8.26 12.40 20.98
CA GLY A 260 -6.94 12.51 21.61
C GLY A 260 -5.90 11.52 21.07
N VAL A 261 -6.11 10.97 19.85
CA VAL A 261 -5.17 10.03 19.21
C VAL A 261 -3.97 10.77 18.62
N PHE A 262 -4.22 11.85 17.86
CA PHE A 262 -3.16 12.66 17.22
C PHE A 262 -3.31 14.14 17.60
N SER A 263 -2.21 14.88 17.67
CA SER A 263 -2.25 16.35 17.70
C SER A 263 -2.46 16.92 16.28
N LEU A 264 -2.90 18.18 16.19
CA LEU A 264 -3.04 18.86 14.89
C LEU A 264 -1.70 18.98 14.17
N GLU A 265 -0.62 19.27 14.91
CA GLU A 265 0.73 19.37 14.38
C GLU A 265 1.15 18.04 13.76
N LYS A 266 0.88 16.91 14.46
CA LYS A 266 1.22 15.57 13.94
C LYS A 266 0.40 15.24 12.68
N ILE A 267 -0.87 15.63 12.61
CA ILE A 267 -1.69 15.45 11.40
C ILE A 267 -1.07 16.25 10.23
N VAL A 268 -0.76 17.53 10.44
CA VAL A 268 -0.15 18.37 9.39
C VAL A 268 1.19 17.80 8.95
N GLU A 269 2.07 17.45 9.89
CA GLU A 269 3.38 16.86 9.61
C GLU A 269 3.29 15.61 8.72
N LYS A 270 2.32 14.74 8.99
CA LYS A 270 2.21 13.43 8.32
C LYS A 270 1.37 13.45 7.03
N THR A 271 0.69 14.55 6.72
CA THR A 271 -0.18 14.66 5.53
C THR A 271 0.24 15.74 4.53
N SER A 272 1.31 16.52 4.80
CA SER A 272 1.68 17.69 4.00
C SER A 272 3.04 17.54 3.31
#